data_5166f22248c27daf0b744c0e9cb0b9f9
#
_entry.id   5166f22248c27daf0b744c0e9cb0b9f9
#
_cell.length_a   1.000
_cell.length_b   1.000
_cell.length_c   1.000
_cell.angle_alpha   90.00
_cell.angle_beta   90.00
_cell.angle_gamma   90.00
#
_symmetry.space_group_name_H-M   'P 1'
#
loop_
_entity.id
_entity.type
_entity.pdbx_description
1 polymer ?
#
loop_
_entity_poly.entity_id
_entity_poly.type
_entity_poly.pdbx_seq_one_letter_code
_entity_poly.pdbx_strand_id
1 'polypeptide(L)'
;HESLPATPAPTEICRVMCRTGTAVCESGTLKCPVTVTVLYKSSDGQYYSVSRRLTSEAPAELGENEYAALVRASCTDCSAAPSAAGADVRLLVDFELLVVKRITVPQIASVVCGEELDPGCLPSITVVRAGAGESLWALGKRYRSTARLIAEQNGLADGECPEGLTLLIPTA
;
A
#
# COMPACT_ATOMS: atom_id res chain seq x y z
N HIS A 1 23.59 18.49 -6.19
CA HIS A 1 24.57 19.55 -6.50
C HIS A 1 24.85 19.50 -8.00
N GLU A 2 24.60 20.61 -8.67
CA GLU A 2 24.70 20.69 -10.12
C GLU A 2 25.42 21.98 -10.52
N SER A 3 26.21 21.93 -11.59
CA SER A 3 26.86 23.09 -12.17
C SER A 3 26.08 23.53 -13.43
N LEU A 4 25.69 24.79 -13.47
CA LEU A 4 25.00 25.43 -14.60
C LEU A 4 26.01 26.28 -15.38
N PRO A 5 26.44 25.85 -16.57
CA PRO A 5 27.29 26.67 -17.42
C PRO A 5 26.61 28.00 -17.75
N ALA A 6 27.34 29.09 -17.62
CA ALA A 6 26.85 30.42 -17.91
C ALA A 6 27.90 31.28 -18.59
N THR A 7 27.49 31.97 -19.67
CA THR A 7 28.37 32.88 -20.41
C THR A 7 27.62 34.19 -20.64
N PRO A 8 28.17 35.34 -20.17
CA PRO A 8 29.42 35.48 -19.44
C PRO A 8 29.32 34.87 -18.04
N ALA A 9 30.48 34.59 -17.42
CA ALA A 9 30.55 33.98 -16.09
C ALA A 9 29.96 34.93 -15.00
N PRO A 10 29.21 34.40 -14.03
CA PRO A 10 28.68 35.18 -12.92
C PRO A 10 29.77 35.65 -11.98
N THR A 11 29.73 36.92 -11.56
CA THR A 11 30.53 37.49 -10.47
C THR A 11 29.71 37.54 -9.17
N GLU A 12 28.41 37.68 -9.29
CA GLU A 12 27.48 37.79 -8.17
C GLU A 12 26.16 37.09 -8.50
N ILE A 13 25.64 36.27 -7.60
CA ILE A 13 24.33 35.68 -7.72
C ILE A 13 23.30 36.61 -7.07
N CYS A 14 22.35 37.08 -7.88
CA CYS A 14 21.32 38.00 -7.43
C CYS A 14 20.08 37.25 -6.91
N ARG A 15 19.71 36.17 -7.58
CA ARG A 15 18.52 35.38 -7.21
C ARG A 15 18.59 33.98 -7.78
N VAL A 16 18.10 33.02 -7.00
CA VAL A 16 17.85 31.65 -7.44
C VAL A 16 16.37 31.35 -7.31
N MET A 17 15.81 30.71 -8.33
CA MET A 17 14.40 30.30 -8.36
C MET A 17 14.34 28.84 -8.74
N CYS A 18 13.53 28.07 -8.01
CA CYS A 18 13.28 26.66 -8.24
C CYS A 18 11.78 26.43 -8.48
N ARG A 19 11.45 25.64 -9.50
CA ARG A 19 10.08 25.16 -9.77
C ARG A 19 10.09 23.66 -9.93
N THR A 20 9.34 22.98 -9.09
CA THR A 20 9.08 21.55 -9.23
C THR A 20 7.97 21.29 -10.24
N GLY A 21 8.12 20.23 -11.03
CA GLY A 21 7.07 19.71 -11.91
C GLY A 21 6.27 18.61 -11.22
N THR A 22 5.57 17.81 -12.02
CA THR A 22 4.81 16.66 -11.50
C THR A 22 5.76 15.58 -11.05
N ALA A 23 5.65 15.18 -9.79
CA ALA A 23 6.40 14.07 -9.23
C ALA A 23 5.67 12.75 -9.51
N VAL A 24 6.44 11.70 -9.77
CA VAL A 24 5.94 10.34 -10.03
C VAL A 24 6.75 9.32 -9.25
N CYS A 25 6.16 8.15 -9.00
CA CYS A 25 6.85 6.99 -8.46
C CYS A 25 6.89 5.89 -9.54
N GLU A 26 8.07 5.56 -10.00
CA GLU A 26 8.29 4.54 -11.04
C GLU A 26 9.28 3.51 -10.55
N SER A 27 8.87 2.24 -10.54
CA SER A 27 9.74 1.12 -10.14
C SER A 27 10.46 1.33 -8.79
N GLY A 28 9.76 1.89 -7.80
CA GLY A 28 10.36 2.14 -6.49
C GLY A 28 11.26 3.38 -6.42
N THR A 29 11.27 4.20 -7.47
CA THR A 29 12.03 5.46 -7.50
C THR A 29 11.07 6.64 -7.68
N LEU A 30 11.21 7.62 -6.80
CA LEU A 30 10.54 8.90 -6.90
C LEU A 30 11.31 9.79 -7.86
N LYS A 31 10.61 10.41 -8.80
CA LYS A 31 11.22 11.32 -9.77
C LYS A 31 10.43 12.61 -9.83
N CYS A 32 11.12 13.73 -9.81
CA CYS A 32 10.53 15.04 -10.00
C CYS A 32 11.40 15.90 -10.93
N PRO A 33 10.85 16.39 -12.05
CA PRO A 33 11.54 17.38 -12.86
C PRO A 33 11.57 18.72 -12.11
N VAL A 34 12.75 19.33 -12.04
CA VAL A 34 12.96 20.60 -11.38
C VAL A 34 13.58 21.58 -12.35
N THR A 35 12.98 22.74 -12.50
CA THR A 35 13.57 23.84 -13.28
C THR A 35 14.21 24.85 -12.35
N VAL A 36 15.50 25.05 -12.50
CA VAL A 36 16.26 26.05 -11.75
C VAL A 36 16.57 27.21 -12.67
N THR A 37 16.36 28.43 -12.17
CA THR A 37 16.73 29.68 -12.84
C THR A 37 17.59 30.50 -11.90
N VAL A 38 18.76 30.88 -12.37
CA VAL A 38 19.71 31.72 -11.66
C VAL A 38 19.80 33.06 -12.36
N LEU A 39 19.50 34.14 -11.65
CA LEU A 39 19.75 35.53 -12.05
C LEU A 39 21.07 35.97 -11.45
N TYR A 40 21.96 36.47 -12.26
CA TYR A 40 23.29 36.86 -11.84
C TYR A 40 23.79 38.11 -12.54
N LYS A 41 24.76 38.76 -11.93
CA LYS A 41 25.53 39.88 -12.50
C LYS A 41 26.89 39.40 -12.96
N SER A 42 27.32 39.82 -14.13
CA SER A 42 28.62 39.51 -14.71
C SER A 42 29.62 40.65 -14.49
N SER A 43 30.89 40.42 -14.82
CA SER A 43 31.98 41.39 -14.73
C SER A 43 31.81 42.66 -15.59
N ASP A 44 30.94 42.58 -16.63
CA ASP A 44 30.55 43.73 -17.46
C ASP A 44 29.49 44.66 -16.80
N GLY A 45 29.05 44.29 -15.59
CA GLY A 45 28.03 45.02 -14.84
C GLY A 45 26.60 44.74 -15.26
N GLN A 46 26.40 43.89 -16.27
CA GLN A 46 25.05 43.54 -16.79
C GLN A 46 24.47 42.33 -16.03
N TYR A 47 23.11 42.21 -16.10
CA TYR A 47 22.35 41.13 -15.51
C TYR A 47 22.00 40.11 -16.57
N TYR A 48 22.20 38.84 -16.22
CA TYR A 48 21.95 37.66 -17.03
C TYR A 48 21.15 36.63 -16.26
N SER A 49 20.52 35.73 -16.98
CA SER A 49 19.88 34.57 -16.36
C SER A 49 20.21 33.28 -17.10
N VAL A 50 20.34 32.21 -16.36
CA VAL A 50 20.47 30.85 -16.88
C VAL A 50 19.42 29.96 -16.26
N SER A 51 18.76 29.15 -17.10
CA SER A 51 17.78 28.19 -16.63
C SER A 51 18.16 26.78 -17.10
N ARG A 52 17.96 25.80 -16.22
CA ARG A 52 18.18 24.40 -16.55
C ARG A 52 17.10 23.51 -15.93
N ARG A 53 16.68 22.50 -16.68
CA ARG A 53 15.81 21.45 -16.17
C ARG A 53 16.67 20.29 -15.70
N LEU A 54 16.44 19.89 -14.45
CA LEU A 54 17.08 18.78 -13.76
C LEU A 54 16.03 17.77 -13.38
N THR A 55 16.45 16.57 -12.99
CA THR A 55 15.57 15.56 -12.39
C THR A 55 16.09 15.24 -11.00
N SER A 56 15.25 15.44 -9.99
CA SER A 56 15.53 14.99 -8.64
C SER A 56 15.00 13.57 -8.48
N GLU A 57 15.80 12.68 -7.91
CA GLU A 57 15.44 11.29 -7.70
C GLU A 57 15.68 10.89 -6.24
N ALA A 58 14.79 10.05 -5.71
CA ALA A 58 14.91 9.48 -4.38
C ALA A 58 14.32 8.06 -4.36
N PRO A 59 14.80 7.14 -3.52
CA PRO A 59 14.18 5.84 -3.35
C PRO A 59 12.81 5.97 -2.69
N ALA A 60 11.83 5.21 -3.14
CA ALA A 60 10.56 5.03 -2.45
C ALA A 60 10.63 3.77 -1.60
N GLU A 61 10.58 3.93 -0.28
CA GLU A 61 10.52 2.79 0.65
C GLU A 61 9.08 2.28 0.71
N LEU A 62 8.72 1.37 -0.20
CA LEU A 62 7.42 0.73 -0.26
C LEU A 62 7.52 -0.73 0.22
N GLY A 63 6.61 -1.12 1.11
CA GLY A 63 6.48 -2.50 1.58
C GLY A 63 5.78 -3.41 0.57
N GLU A 64 5.65 -4.68 0.92
CA GLU A 64 4.93 -5.65 0.12
C GLU A 64 3.44 -5.28 0.00
N ASN A 65 2.91 -5.30 -1.22
CA ASN A 65 1.55 -4.88 -1.59
C ASN A 65 1.23 -3.40 -1.31
N GLU A 66 2.26 -2.56 -1.15
CA GLU A 66 2.13 -1.12 -1.03
C GLU A 66 2.43 -0.42 -2.36
N TYR A 67 1.74 0.69 -2.61
CA TYR A 67 1.98 1.54 -3.76
C TYR A 67 1.74 3.01 -3.41
N ALA A 68 2.45 3.90 -4.08
CA ALA A 68 2.28 5.33 -3.93
C ALA A 68 1.02 5.78 -4.71
N ALA A 69 -0.02 6.14 -3.98
CA ALA A 69 -1.28 6.64 -4.56
C ALA A 69 -1.17 8.12 -4.95
N LEU A 70 -0.35 8.89 -4.26
CA LEU A 70 -0.07 10.28 -4.55
C LEU A 70 1.41 10.56 -4.24
N VAL A 71 2.06 11.28 -5.14
CA VAL A 71 3.42 11.78 -4.94
C VAL A 71 3.41 13.28 -5.14
N ARG A 72 3.94 14.03 -4.19
CA ARG A 72 4.18 15.46 -4.29
C ARG A 72 5.66 15.72 -4.08
N ALA A 73 6.18 16.77 -4.70
CA ALA A 73 7.52 17.24 -4.48
C ALA A 73 7.53 18.75 -4.30
N SER A 74 8.32 19.24 -3.34
CA SER A 74 8.54 20.65 -3.10
C SER A 74 10.02 20.94 -2.97
N CYS A 75 10.48 22.05 -3.52
CA CYS A 75 11.84 22.53 -3.30
C CYS A 75 11.85 23.37 -2.02
N THR A 76 12.49 22.87 -0.97
CA THR A 76 12.53 23.49 0.35
C THR A 76 13.74 24.39 0.53
N ASP A 77 14.82 24.13 -0.21
CA ASP A 77 15.99 25.02 -0.26
C ASP A 77 16.58 25.04 -1.67
N CYS A 78 17.04 26.23 -2.07
CA CYS A 78 17.69 26.43 -3.34
C CYS A 78 18.71 27.58 -3.23
N SER A 79 19.96 27.26 -3.40
CA SER A 79 21.07 28.22 -3.34
C SER A 79 22.03 28.05 -4.51
N ALA A 80 22.75 29.11 -4.86
CA ALA A 80 23.77 29.04 -5.89
C ALA A 80 24.98 29.91 -5.49
N ALA A 81 26.13 29.51 -5.98
CA ALA A 81 27.39 30.27 -5.86
C ALA A 81 28.05 30.43 -7.23
N PRO A 82 28.74 31.55 -7.48
CA PRO A 82 29.53 31.73 -8.69
C PRO A 82 30.64 30.68 -8.78
N SER A 83 30.88 30.17 -9.99
CA SER A 83 31.99 29.27 -10.29
C SER A 83 32.68 29.69 -11.58
N ALA A 84 33.89 29.17 -11.82
CA ALA A 84 34.66 29.49 -13.04
C ALA A 84 33.93 29.08 -14.33
N ALA A 85 33.05 28.05 -14.27
CA ALA A 85 32.28 27.52 -15.40
C ALA A 85 30.85 28.09 -15.49
N GLY A 86 30.39 28.82 -14.47
CA GLY A 86 29.02 29.32 -14.36
C GLY A 86 28.53 29.41 -12.92
N ALA A 87 27.39 28.84 -12.61
CA ALA A 87 26.80 28.84 -11.28
C ALA A 87 26.69 27.40 -10.72
N ASP A 88 27.22 27.17 -9.54
CA ASP A 88 27.06 25.92 -8.80
C ASP A 88 25.81 25.99 -7.94
N VAL A 89 24.85 25.12 -8.21
CA VAL A 89 23.53 25.12 -7.57
C VAL A 89 23.40 23.96 -6.60
N ARG A 90 22.84 24.23 -5.43
CA ARG A 90 22.38 23.22 -4.46
C ARG A 90 20.87 23.29 -4.34
N LEU A 91 20.24 22.13 -4.37
CA LEU A 91 18.80 21.96 -4.25
C LEU A 91 18.49 20.94 -3.17
N LEU A 92 17.49 21.23 -2.38
CA LEU A 92 16.85 20.27 -1.49
C LEU A 92 15.41 20.11 -1.94
N VAL A 93 15.05 18.90 -2.31
CA VAL A 93 13.70 18.55 -2.78
C VAL A 93 13.12 17.51 -1.85
N ASP A 94 12.03 17.87 -1.20
CA ASP A 94 11.28 16.98 -0.33
C ASP A 94 10.17 16.29 -1.12
N PHE A 95 10.01 15.00 -0.87
CA PHE A 95 8.93 14.20 -1.44
C PHE A 95 7.94 13.78 -0.35
N GLU A 96 6.68 14.04 -0.61
CA GLU A 96 5.56 13.56 0.20
C GLU A 96 4.84 12.44 -0.55
N LEU A 97 4.62 11.31 0.13
CA LEU A 97 3.94 10.16 -0.43
C LEU A 97 2.69 9.83 0.37
N LEU A 98 1.60 9.59 -0.34
CA LEU A 98 0.47 8.85 0.19
C LEU A 98 0.63 7.39 -0.22
N VAL A 99 0.99 6.53 0.73
CA VAL A 99 1.15 5.10 0.51
C VAL A 99 -0.15 4.40 0.87
N VAL A 100 -0.63 3.52 -0.01
CA VAL A 100 -1.79 2.67 0.24
C VAL A 100 -1.40 1.21 0.08
N LYS A 101 -1.99 0.37 0.93
CA LYS A 101 -1.76 -1.07 0.92
C LYS A 101 -2.95 -1.79 0.28
N ARG A 102 -2.66 -2.67 -0.68
CA ARG A 102 -3.68 -3.53 -1.27
C ARG A 102 -3.92 -4.73 -0.37
N ILE A 103 -5.15 -4.90 0.09
CA ILE A 103 -5.59 -6.07 0.84
C ILE A 103 -6.56 -6.85 -0.04
N THR A 104 -6.25 -8.12 -0.26
CA THR A 104 -7.16 -9.04 -0.96
C THR A 104 -8.02 -9.74 0.09
N VAL A 105 -9.32 -9.50 0.04
CA VAL A 105 -10.29 -10.15 0.91
C VAL A 105 -11.02 -11.22 0.09
N PRO A 106 -10.96 -12.49 0.50
CA PRO A 106 -11.73 -13.53 -0.17
C PRO A 106 -13.23 -13.30 0.08
N GLN A 107 -14.01 -13.38 -0.99
CA GLN A 107 -15.46 -13.25 -0.92
C GLN A 107 -16.13 -14.40 -1.66
N ILE A 108 -17.37 -14.70 -1.27
CA ILE A 108 -18.20 -15.67 -2.00
C ILE A 108 -18.65 -14.98 -3.30
N ALA A 109 -18.19 -15.49 -4.44
CA ALA A 109 -18.55 -14.97 -5.76
C ALA A 109 -19.88 -15.55 -6.27
N SER A 110 -20.18 -16.79 -5.91
CA SER A 110 -21.43 -17.47 -6.29
C SER A 110 -21.77 -18.56 -5.30
N VAL A 111 -23.05 -18.85 -5.18
CA VAL A 111 -23.58 -20.00 -4.43
C VAL A 111 -24.45 -20.80 -5.38
N VAL A 112 -24.16 -22.07 -5.50
CA VAL A 112 -24.96 -23.01 -6.30
C VAL A 112 -25.67 -23.94 -5.33
N CYS A 113 -27.03 -23.98 -5.42
CA CYS A 113 -27.79 -24.97 -4.70
C CYS A 113 -27.57 -26.34 -5.33
N GLY A 114 -27.25 -27.33 -4.52
CA GLY A 114 -27.19 -28.74 -4.94
C GLY A 114 -28.58 -29.32 -5.20
N GLU A 115 -28.62 -30.63 -5.49
CA GLU A 115 -29.86 -31.33 -5.61
C GLU A 115 -30.65 -31.34 -4.30
N GLU A 116 -31.96 -31.25 -4.40
CA GLU A 116 -32.85 -31.40 -3.24
C GLU A 116 -32.73 -32.81 -2.69
N LEU A 117 -32.54 -32.92 -1.39
CA LEU A 117 -32.35 -34.21 -0.74
C LEU A 117 -33.67 -34.71 -0.21
N ASP A 118 -33.95 -35.96 -0.49
CA ASP A 118 -35.11 -36.63 0.07
C ASP A 118 -34.93 -36.88 1.59
N PRO A 119 -35.68 -36.18 2.45
CA PRO A 119 -35.58 -36.33 3.89
C PRO A 119 -35.89 -37.76 4.37
N GLY A 120 -36.71 -38.53 3.58
CA GLY A 120 -37.06 -39.90 3.90
C GLY A 120 -35.90 -40.90 3.81
N CYS A 121 -34.78 -40.51 3.15
CA CYS A 121 -33.59 -41.36 3.03
C CYS A 121 -32.54 -41.10 4.13
N LEU A 122 -32.78 -40.13 5.03
CA LEU A 122 -31.84 -39.81 6.09
C LEU A 122 -32.15 -40.56 7.39
N PRO A 123 -31.12 -41.04 8.12
CA PRO A 123 -31.36 -41.61 9.43
C PRO A 123 -31.83 -40.52 10.41
N SER A 124 -32.82 -40.83 11.23
CA SER A 124 -33.34 -39.87 12.23
C SER A 124 -32.32 -39.48 13.29
N ILE A 125 -31.36 -40.38 13.59
CA ILE A 125 -30.29 -40.19 14.55
C ILE A 125 -29.03 -40.84 14.00
N THR A 126 -27.92 -40.12 14.08
CA THR A 126 -26.59 -40.65 13.73
C THR A 126 -25.72 -40.65 14.97
N VAL A 127 -24.98 -41.78 15.20
CA VAL A 127 -24.02 -41.89 16.32
C VAL A 127 -22.62 -41.61 15.80
N VAL A 128 -21.93 -40.65 16.39
CA VAL A 128 -20.60 -40.19 15.94
C VAL A 128 -19.69 -39.98 17.13
N ARG A 129 -18.43 -40.37 16.99
CA ARG A 129 -17.38 -40.00 17.97
C ARG A 129 -16.72 -38.71 17.45
N ALA A 130 -16.77 -37.63 18.26
CA ALA A 130 -16.17 -36.36 17.92
C ALA A 130 -14.64 -36.43 17.91
N GLY A 131 -14.03 -35.94 16.86
CA GLY A 131 -12.57 -35.86 16.71
C GLY A 131 -11.94 -34.68 17.47
N ALA A 132 -10.62 -34.68 17.54
CA ALA A 132 -9.87 -33.57 18.15
C ALA A 132 -10.13 -32.26 17.43
N GLY A 133 -10.51 -31.20 18.16
CA GLY A 133 -10.78 -29.87 17.64
C GLY A 133 -12.07 -29.75 16.81
N GLU A 134 -12.92 -30.76 16.77
CA GLU A 134 -14.16 -30.74 16.02
C GLU A 134 -15.27 -30.02 16.82
N SER A 135 -15.86 -28.96 16.23
CA SER A 135 -16.93 -28.20 16.88
C SER A 135 -18.31 -28.80 16.61
N LEU A 136 -19.27 -28.55 17.53
CA LEU A 136 -20.67 -28.91 17.32
C LEU A 136 -21.27 -28.30 16.05
N TRP A 137 -20.80 -27.13 15.66
CA TRP A 137 -21.21 -26.48 14.40
C TRP A 137 -20.70 -27.24 13.17
N ALA A 138 -19.45 -27.71 13.19
CA ALA A 138 -18.89 -28.51 12.09
C ALA A 138 -19.63 -29.86 11.95
N LEU A 139 -19.93 -30.50 13.08
CA LEU A 139 -20.75 -31.72 13.13
C LEU A 139 -22.16 -31.45 12.62
N GLY A 140 -22.79 -30.34 13.04
CA GLY A 140 -24.10 -29.93 12.57
C GLY A 140 -24.16 -29.81 11.06
N LYS A 141 -23.17 -29.13 10.44
CA LYS A 141 -23.08 -29.01 8.97
C LYS A 141 -22.89 -30.35 8.27
N ARG A 142 -22.04 -31.22 8.82
CA ARG A 142 -21.73 -32.55 8.23
C ARG A 142 -22.94 -33.47 8.25
N TYR A 143 -23.68 -33.48 9.35
CA TYR A 143 -24.79 -34.42 9.59
C TYR A 143 -26.17 -33.79 9.48
N ARG A 144 -26.25 -32.55 8.93
CA ARG A 144 -27.50 -31.83 8.71
C ARG A 144 -28.34 -31.65 9.97
N SER A 145 -27.65 -31.24 11.00
CA SER A 145 -28.22 -30.89 12.30
C SER A 145 -27.82 -29.46 12.66
N THR A 146 -28.21 -29.01 13.83
CA THR A 146 -27.75 -27.74 14.37
C THR A 146 -26.89 -28.00 15.63
N ALA A 147 -25.93 -27.11 15.88
CA ALA A 147 -25.11 -27.19 17.09
C ALA A 147 -25.97 -27.25 18.35
N ARG A 148 -27.09 -26.49 18.38
CA ARG A 148 -28.04 -26.46 19.48
C ARG A 148 -28.74 -27.82 19.70
N LEU A 149 -29.28 -28.42 18.65
CA LEU A 149 -29.94 -29.73 18.74
C LEU A 149 -28.97 -30.82 19.20
N ILE A 150 -27.73 -30.80 18.73
CA ILE A 150 -26.69 -31.73 19.16
C ILE A 150 -26.38 -31.53 20.64
N ALA A 151 -26.20 -30.28 21.10
CA ALA A 151 -25.94 -29.98 22.50
C ALA A 151 -27.10 -30.44 23.40
N GLU A 152 -28.34 -30.08 23.08
CA GLU A 152 -29.54 -30.45 23.84
C GLU A 152 -29.68 -31.98 23.94
N GLN A 153 -29.48 -32.70 22.82
CA GLN A 153 -29.61 -34.15 22.79
C GLN A 153 -28.56 -34.90 23.64
N ASN A 154 -27.38 -34.30 23.80
CA ASN A 154 -26.26 -34.89 24.50
C ASN A 154 -25.99 -34.28 25.87
N GLY A 155 -26.81 -33.32 26.33
CA GLY A 155 -26.64 -32.64 27.62
C GLY A 155 -25.35 -31.81 27.73
N LEU A 156 -24.88 -31.28 26.60
CA LEU A 156 -23.68 -30.43 26.56
C LEU A 156 -24.02 -28.97 26.85
N ALA A 157 -23.12 -28.26 27.53
CA ALA A 157 -23.23 -26.83 27.71
C ALA A 157 -22.92 -26.06 26.41
N ASP A 158 -23.42 -24.82 26.31
CA ASP A 158 -23.15 -23.98 25.15
C ASP A 158 -21.65 -23.67 25.05
N GLY A 159 -21.07 -23.92 23.87
CA GLY A 159 -19.64 -23.74 23.62
C GLY A 159 -18.73 -24.88 24.12
N GLU A 160 -19.29 -25.96 24.69
CA GLU A 160 -18.53 -27.12 25.14
C GLU A 160 -17.87 -27.83 23.93
N CYS A 161 -16.60 -28.20 24.07
CA CYS A 161 -15.87 -28.97 23.07
C CYS A 161 -16.20 -30.46 23.17
N PRO A 162 -16.74 -31.11 22.12
CA PRO A 162 -17.19 -32.49 22.18
C PRO A 162 -16.06 -33.53 22.03
N GLU A 163 -14.80 -33.13 22.08
CA GLU A 163 -13.65 -33.99 21.77
C GLU A 163 -13.68 -35.32 22.54
N GLY A 164 -13.58 -36.39 21.77
CA GLY A 164 -13.57 -37.74 22.31
C GLY A 164 -14.91 -38.30 22.81
N LEU A 165 -15.96 -37.49 22.83
CA LEU A 165 -17.31 -37.89 23.21
C LEU A 165 -17.99 -38.65 22.06
N THR A 166 -18.83 -39.65 22.46
CA THR A 166 -19.76 -40.27 21.52
C THR A 166 -21.08 -39.49 21.57
N LEU A 167 -21.47 -38.91 20.45
CA LEU A 167 -22.62 -38.04 20.33
C LEU A 167 -23.76 -38.69 19.56
N LEU A 168 -24.97 -38.40 20.01
CA LEU A 168 -26.19 -38.66 19.28
C LEU A 168 -26.54 -37.40 18.48
N ILE A 169 -26.54 -37.49 17.16
CA ILE A 169 -26.80 -36.37 16.28
C ILE A 169 -28.17 -36.56 15.66
N PRO A 170 -29.20 -35.80 16.09
CA PRO A 170 -30.53 -35.86 15.44
C PRO A 170 -30.46 -35.13 14.10
N THR A 171 -31.16 -35.62 13.13
CA THR A 171 -31.40 -34.93 11.85
C THR A 171 -32.38 -33.79 12.06
N ALA A 172 -32.07 -32.57 11.56
CA ALA A 172 -32.94 -31.39 11.69
C ALA A 172 -33.96 -31.31 10.55
#